data_e0e63af372ff1754855b2deb3a178112
#
_entry.id   e0e63af372ff1754855b2deb3a178112
#
_cell.length_a   1.000
_cell.length_b   1.000
_cell.length_c   1.000
_cell.angle_alpha   90.00
_cell.angle_beta   90.00
_cell.angle_gamma   90.00
#
_symmetry.space_group_name_H-M   'P 1'
#
loop_
_entity.id
_entity.type
_entity.pdbx_description
1 polymer ?
#
loop_
_entity_poly.entity_id
_entity_poly.type
_entity_poly.pdbx_seq_one_letter_code
_entity_poly.pdbx_strand_id
1 'polypeptide(L)'
;MLRILIVEDDTQLAATLKYLVEDNPRYRVVATADDADSALAAAAIHDPDLVLLDLHLAHGSTGFSVAARLNEGGALCLFVSGKAPTFPMPDLAIGCLMKPFTAEDIHRSLAMAEDMLRGREAHRPKLPHNLTLYETPDEPAIPEPGFIPSKRSFRTRLEHWISAHHRLAS
;
A
#
# COMPACT_ATOMS: atom_id res chain seq x y z
N MET A 1 15.58 2.41 4.82
CA MET A 1 14.74 3.57 4.45
C MET A 1 13.68 3.05 3.51
N LEU A 2 12.40 3.31 3.79
CA LEU A 2 11.28 2.85 2.94
C LEU A 2 11.15 3.78 1.74
N ARG A 3 11.09 3.21 0.54
CA ARG A 3 11.01 3.95 -0.73
C ARG A 3 9.55 4.02 -1.16
N ILE A 4 9.03 5.21 -1.30
CA ILE A 4 7.60 5.45 -1.53
C ILE A 4 7.41 6.16 -2.87
N LEU A 5 6.53 5.62 -3.71
CA LEU A 5 6.00 6.29 -4.90
C LEU A 5 4.64 6.89 -4.54
N ILE A 6 4.40 8.12 -4.92
CA ILE A 6 3.09 8.78 -4.82
C ILE A 6 2.49 8.88 -6.21
N VAL A 7 1.26 8.41 -6.38
CA VAL A 7 0.50 8.51 -7.63
C VAL A 7 -0.79 9.28 -7.35
N GLU A 8 -0.79 10.54 -7.74
CA GLU A 8 -1.84 11.52 -7.44
C GLU A 8 -1.84 12.61 -8.52
N ASP A 9 -2.97 12.87 -9.16
CA ASP A 9 -3.09 13.86 -10.23
C ASP A 9 -3.27 15.30 -9.73
N ASP A 10 -3.72 15.48 -8.48
CA ASP A 10 -3.68 16.78 -7.83
C ASP A 10 -2.26 17.10 -7.34
N THR A 11 -1.59 18.01 -8.04
CA THR A 11 -0.19 18.39 -7.76
C THR A 11 0.01 18.99 -6.36
N GLN A 12 -0.99 19.70 -5.81
CA GLN A 12 -0.91 20.25 -4.46
C GLN A 12 -1.03 19.15 -3.41
N LEU A 13 -1.92 18.21 -3.64
CA LEU A 13 -2.07 17.06 -2.76
C LEU A 13 -0.85 16.13 -2.82
N ALA A 14 -0.31 15.89 -4.02
CA ALA A 14 0.93 15.13 -4.19
C ALA A 14 2.10 15.78 -3.42
N ALA A 15 2.24 17.10 -3.49
CA ALA A 15 3.25 17.85 -2.74
C ALA A 15 3.02 17.77 -1.22
N THR A 16 1.77 17.84 -0.78
CA THR A 16 1.39 17.68 0.63
C THR A 16 1.72 16.28 1.14
N LEU A 17 1.34 15.25 0.40
CA LEU A 17 1.67 13.85 0.73
C LEU A 17 3.19 13.66 0.83
N LYS A 18 3.94 14.19 -0.15
CA LYS A 18 5.40 14.12 -0.12
C LYS A 18 5.98 14.76 1.15
N TYR A 19 5.53 15.95 1.52
CA TYR A 19 5.96 16.61 2.73
C TYR A 19 5.67 15.77 3.98
N LEU A 20 4.45 15.24 4.11
CA LEU A 20 4.04 14.42 5.26
C LEU A 20 4.81 13.10 5.34
N VAL A 21 5.09 12.48 4.20
CA VAL A 21 5.90 11.24 4.14
C VAL A 21 7.34 11.52 4.60
N GLU A 22 7.96 12.58 4.08
CA GLU A 22 9.37 12.89 4.33
C GLU A 22 9.63 13.58 5.68
N ASP A 23 8.59 13.96 6.41
CA ASP A 23 8.68 14.41 7.81
C ASP A 23 9.30 13.33 8.72
N ASN A 24 9.18 12.07 8.35
CA ASN A 24 9.86 10.97 9.03
C ASN A 24 11.09 10.52 8.23
N PRO A 25 12.34 10.64 8.79
CA PRO A 25 13.57 10.32 8.07
C PRO A 25 13.72 8.83 7.67
N ARG A 26 12.85 7.95 8.13
CA ARG A 26 12.81 6.54 7.70
C ARG A 26 12.15 6.35 6.35
N TYR A 27 11.43 7.34 5.85
CA TYR A 27 10.66 7.28 4.61
C TYR A 27 11.23 8.24 3.58
N ARG A 28 11.16 7.88 2.31
CA ARG A 28 11.59 8.73 1.21
C ARG A 28 10.67 8.57 0.02
N VAL A 29 10.17 9.67 -0.49
CA VAL A 29 9.47 9.71 -1.78
C VAL A 29 10.49 9.64 -2.89
N VAL A 30 10.47 8.55 -3.66
CA VAL A 30 11.41 8.31 -4.76
C VAL A 30 10.94 8.93 -6.07
N ALA A 31 9.62 9.07 -6.25
CA ALA A 31 9.00 9.75 -7.38
C ALA A 31 7.56 10.15 -7.05
N THR A 32 7.00 11.05 -7.85
CA THR A 32 5.57 11.36 -7.95
C THR A 32 5.12 11.14 -9.38
N ALA A 33 3.90 10.69 -9.58
CA ALA A 33 3.28 10.45 -10.88
C ALA A 33 1.82 10.90 -10.85
N ASP A 34 1.24 11.24 -11.98
CA ASP A 34 -0.12 11.76 -12.11
C ASP A 34 -1.05 10.86 -12.94
N ASP A 35 -0.47 9.88 -13.64
CA ASP A 35 -1.20 8.91 -14.45
C ASP A 35 -0.57 7.50 -14.39
N ALA A 36 -1.18 6.55 -15.10
CA ALA A 36 -0.72 5.17 -15.11
C ALA A 36 0.66 5.00 -15.78
N ASP A 37 0.92 5.69 -16.88
CA ASP A 37 2.15 5.51 -17.63
C ASP A 37 3.35 6.08 -16.88
N SER A 38 3.22 7.28 -16.32
CA SER A 38 4.24 7.90 -15.47
C SER A 38 4.48 7.09 -14.19
N ALA A 39 3.42 6.53 -13.57
CA ALA A 39 3.53 5.69 -12.38
C ALA A 39 4.32 4.41 -12.65
N LEU A 40 4.04 3.72 -13.75
CA LEU A 40 4.72 2.49 -14.12
C LEU A 40 6.18 2.73 -14.54
N ALA A 41 6.44 3.81 -15.27
CA ALA A 41 7.79 4.22 -15.61
C ALA A 41 8.62 4.56 -14.35
N ALA A 42 8.02 5.31 -13.42
CA ALA A 42 8.65 5.63 -12.15
C ALA A 42 8.93 4.38 -11.30
N ALA A 43 7.99 3.45 -11.25
CA ALA A 43 8.16 2.20 -10.52
C ALA A 43 9.29 1.34 -11.09
N ALA A 44 9.38 1.24 -12.42
CA ALA A 44 10.45 0.50 -13.10
C ALA A 44 11.85 1.08 -12.83
N ILE A 45 11.96 2.41 -12.73
CA ILE A 45 13.23 3.10 -12.47
C ILE A 45 13.61 3.05 -11.00
N HIS A 46 12.63 3.26 -10.12
CA HIS A 46 12.89 3.52 -8.71
C HIS A 46 12.61 2.33 -7.79
N ASP A 47 12.03 1.23 -8.26
CA ASP A 47 11.70 0.02 -7.48
C ASP A 47 11.15 0.37 -6.08
N PRO A 48 9.97 1.00 -5.97
CA PRO A 48 9.42 1.44 -4.69
C PRO A 48 8.98 0.25 -3.84
N ASP A 49 9.09 0.38 -2.51
CA ASP A 49 8.59 -0.62 -1.56
C ASP A 49 7.08 -0.46 -1.33
N LEU A 50 6.60 0.79 -1.35
CA LEU A 50 5.21 1.17 -1.11
C LEU A 50 4.76 2.20 -2.14
N VAL A 51 3.51 2.09 -2.58
CA VAL A 51 2.86 3.07 -3.46
C VAL A 51 1.63 3.63 -2.75
N LEU A 52 1.60 4.96 -2.55
CA LEU A 52 0.39 5.69 -2.18
C LEU A 52 -0.32 6.07 -3.48
N LEU A 53 -1.55 5.60 -3.66
CA LEU A 53 -2.18 5.58 -4.97
C LEU A 53 -3.61 6.09 -4.92
N ASP A 54 -3.90 7.23 -5.59
CA ASP A 54 -5.28 7.64 -5.79
C ASP A 54 -6.01 6.69 -6.75
N LEU A 55 -7.28 6.48 -6.50
CA LEU A 55 -8.17 5.70 -7.36
C LEU A 55 -8.59 6.45 -8.62
N HIS A 56 -8.59 7.78 -8.59
CA HIS A 56 -8.98 8.66 -9.69
C HIS A 56 -7.75 9.42 -10.17
N LEU A 57 -7.28 9.10 -11.35
CA LEU A 57 -6.07 9.69 -11.92
C LEU A 57 -6.39 10.43 -13.24
N ALA A 58 -5.45 11.27 -13.66
CA ALA A 58 -5.54 11.99 -14.93
C ALA A 58 -5.67 11.03 -16.14
N HIS A 59 -6.15 11.59 -17.26
CA HIS A 59 -6.26 10.93 -18.56
C HIS A 59 -7.09 9.63 -18.56
N GLY A 60 -8.07 9.51 -17.65
CA GLY A 60 -8.94 8.34 -17.55
C GLY A 60 -8.26 7.09 -16.96
N SER A 61 -7.06 7.24 -16.42
CA SER A 61 -6.39 6.20 -15.68
C SER A 61 -7.10 5.94 -14.35
N THR A 62 -7.03 4.71 -13.86
CA THR A 62 -7.57 4.35 -12.55
C THR A 62 -6.47 3.75 -11.68
N GLY A 63 -6.51 4.06 -10.38
CA GLY A 63 -5.60 3.45 -9.42
C GLY A 63 -5.67 1.93 -9.42
N PHE A 64 -6.82 1.34 -9.76
CA PHE A 64 -6.96 -0.11 -9.87
C PHE A 64 -6.08 -0.71 -10.97
N SER A 65 -6.04 -0.08 -12.14
CA SER A 65 -5.21 -0.54 -13.26
C SER A 65 -3.72 -0.40 -12.97
N VAL A 66 -3.35 0.65 -12.24
CA VAL A 66 -1.96 0.87 -11.80
C VAL A 66 -1.57 -0.19 -10.76
N ALA A 67 -2.40 -0.39 -9.72
CA ALA A 67 -2.14 -1.36 -8.67
C ALA A 67 -1.98 -2.79 -9.21
N ALA A 68 -2.84 -3.21 -10.15
CA ALA A 68 -2.76 -4.53 -10.77
C ALA A 68 -1.39 -4.77 -11.43
N ARG A 69 -0.86 -3.79 -12.14
CA ARG A 69 0.44 -3.90 -12.82
C ARG A 69 1.63 -3.78 -11.85
N LEU A 70 1.51 -2.96 -10.81
CA LEU A 70 2.58 -2.79 -9.81
C LEU A 70 2.73 -4.00 -8.89
N ASN A 71 1.62 -4.70 -8.60
CA ASN A 71 1.66 -5.92 -7.80
C ASN A 71 2.46 -7.05 -8.46
N GLU A 72 2.49 -7.11 -9.80
CA GLU A 72 3.35 -8.05 -10.52
C GLU A 72 4.84 -7.81 -10.20
N GLY A 73 5.22 -6.55 -9.96
CA GLY A 73 6.56 -6.15 -9.52
C GLY A 73 6.81 -6.32 -8.02
N GLY A 74 5.79 -6.65 -7.22
CA GLY A 74 5.89 -6.86 -5.78
C GLY A 74 5.87 -5.60 -4.93
N ALA A 75 5.52 -4.44 -5.49
CA ALA A 75 5.31 -3.21 -4.73
C ALA A 75 4.01 -3.30 -3.91
N LEU A 76 4.05 -2.87 -2.66
CA LEU A 76 2.87 -2.79 -1.81
C LEU A 76 2.05 -1.55 -2.20
N CYS A 77 0.75 -1.68 -2.41
CA CYS A 77 -0.13 -0.55 -2.70
C CYS A 77 -1.03 -0.22 -1.50
N LEU A 78 -1.19 1.06 -1.23
CA LEU A 78 -2.18 1.61 -0.30
C LEU A 78 -2.98 2.67 -1.06
N PHE A 79 -4.28 2.47 -1.19
CA PHE A 79 -5.14 3.48 -1.80
C PHE A 79 -5.31 4.69 -0.87
N VAL A 80 -5.28 5.90 -1.46
CA VAL A 80 -5.53 7.17 -0.77
C VAL A 80 -6.55 7.93 -1.59
N SER A 81 -7.85 7.85 -1.24
CA SER A 81 -8.91 8.31 -2.14
C SER A 81 -10.04 9.05 -1.41
N GLY A 82 -10.70 9.94 -2.13
CA GLY A 82 -11.90 10.64 -1.65
C GLY A 82 -13.15 9.76 -1.63
N LYS A 83 -13.10 8.61 -2.30
CA LYS A 83 -14.21 7.65 -2.36
C LYS A 83 -13.66 6.24 -2.20
N ALA A 84 -14.22 5.51 -1.23
CA ALA A 84 -13.85 4.12 -1.03
C ALA A 84 -14.30 3.25 -2.22
N PRO A 85 -13.54 2.21 -2.56
CA PRO A 85 -14.00 1.19 -3.48
C PRO A 85 -15.30 0.54 -2.96
N THR A 86 -16.17 0.15 -3.87
CA THR A 86 -17.43 -0.54 -3.52
C THR A 86 -17.17 -1.89 -2.85
N PHE A 87 -16.04 -2.53 -3.19
CA PHE A 87 -15.62 -3.81 -2.65
C PHE A 87 -14.16 -3.75 -2.20
N PRO A 88 -13.78 -4.47 -1.11
CA PRO A 88 -12.38 -4.68 -0.77
C PRO A 88 -11.63 -5.36 -1.92
N MET A 89 -10.40 -4.93 -2.17
CA MET A 89 -9.54 -5.47 -3.23
C MET A 89 -8.19 -5.90 -2.67
N PRO A 90 -8.16 -6.97 -1.87
CA PRO A 90 -6.93 -7.41 -1.20
C PRO A 90 -5.84 -7.86 -2.17
N ASP A 91 -6.22 -8.26 -3.40
CA ASP A 91 -5.25 -8.60 -4.45
C ASP A 91 -4.56 -7.37 -5.06
N LEU A 92 -5.08 -6.17 -4.84
CA LEU A 92 -4.56 -4.93 -5.42
C LEU A 92 -3.87 -4.03 -4.40
N ALA A 93 -4.40 -3.95 -3.19
CA ALA A 93 -3.87 -3.07 -2.16
C ALA A 93 -4.11 -3.62 -0.75
N ILE A 94 -3.32 -3.16 0.21
CA ILE A 94 -3.48 -3.52 1.61
C ILE A 94 -4.68 -2.85 2.28
N GLY A 95 -5.22 -1.81 1.67
CA GLY A 95 -6.34 -1.06 2.20
C GLY A 95 -6.57 0.26 1.49
N CYS A 96 -7.46 1.07 2.05
CA CYS A 96 -7.78 2.41 1.56
C CYS A 96 -7.83 3.40 2.71
N LEU A 97 -7.00 4.44 2.64
CA LEU A 97 -7.06 5.63 3.49
C LEU A 97 -7.98 6.65 2.83
N MET A 98 -9.02 7.05 3.55
CA MET A 98 -10.00 8.01 3.04
C MET A 98 -9.55 9.44 3.21
N LYS A 99 -9.68 10.25 2.16
CA LYS A 99 -9.59 11.72 2.22
C LYS A 99 -10.87 12.28 2.88
N PRO A 100 -10.81 13.33 3.72
CA PRO A 100 -9.61 14.02 4.18
C PRO A 100 -8.84 13.21 5.25
N PHE A 101 -7.53 13.36 5.28
CA PHE A 101 -6.64 12.73 6.25
C PHE A 101 -5.77 13.78 6.96
N THR A 102 -5.29 13.45 8.14
CA THR A 102 -4.34 14.24 8.92
C THR A 102 -2.90 13.73 8.71
N ALA A 103 -1.92 14.50 9.17
CA ALA A 103 -0.53 14.06 9.21
C ALA A 103 -0.38 12.76 10.01
N GLU A 104 -1.09 12.64 11.14
CA GLU A 104 -1.05 11.46 11.99
C GLU A 104 -1.63 10.23 11.27
N ASP A 105 -2.68 10.38 10.47
CA ASP A 105 -3.27 9.29 9.68
C ASP A 105 -2.25 8.75 8.66
N ILE A 106 -1.53 9.64 7.97
CA ILE A 106 -0.45 9.24 7.05
C ILE A 106 0.65 8.52 7.81
N HIS A 107 1.17 9.08 8.91
CA HIS A 107 2.26 8.48 9.67
C HIS A 107 1.91 7.09 10.21
N ARG A 108 0.69 6.90 10.73
CA ARG A 108 0.21 5.60 11.22
C ARG A 108 0.03 4.60 10.07
N SER A 109 -0.50 5.03 8.94
CA SER A 109 -0.67 4.18 7.75
C SER A 109 0.68 3.71 7.20
N LEU A 110 1.70 4.60 7.17
CA LEU A 110 3.05 4.26 6.75
C LEU A 110 3.74 3.30 7.72
N ALA A 111 3.58 3.51 9.04
CA ALA A 111 4.14 2.61 10.05
C ALA A 111 3.54 1.20 9.92
N MET A 112 2.22 1.10 9.72
CA MET A 112 1.54 -0.16 9.46
C MET A 112 2.07 -0.84 8.20
N ALA A 113 2.17 -0.11 7.08
CA ALA A 113 2.70 -0.65 5.83
C ALA A 113 4.16 -1.11 5.96
N GLU A 114 5.00 -0.36 6.69
CA GLU A 114 6.39 -0.75 7.00
C GLU A 114 6.44 -2.06 7.80
N ASP A 115 5.58 -2.22 8.81
CA ASP A 115 5.52 -3.43 9.63
C ASP A 115 5.10 -4.64 8.79
N MET A 116 4.09 -4.49 7.91
CA MET A 116 3.69 -5.53 6.95
C MET A 116 4.85 -5.91 6.03
N LEU A 117 5.56 -4.93 5.47
CA LEU A 117 6.71 -5.16 4.58
C LEU A 117 7.85 -5.89 5.26
N ARG A 118 8.05 -5.68 6.56
CA ARG A 118 9.13 -6.29 7.35
C ARG A 118 8.72 -7.58 8.06
N GLY A 119 7.46 -8.02 7.91
CA GLY A 119 6.93 -9.20 8.60
C GLY A 119 6.99 -9.06 10.13
N ARG A 120 6.98 -7.82 10.63
CA ARG A 120 6.95 -7.58 12.07
C ARG A 120 5.53 -7.74 12.57
N GLU A 121 5.35 -8.59 13.59
CA GLU A 121 4.13 -8.59 14.39
C GLU A 121 4.08 -7.27 15.14
N ALA A 122 3.38 -6.31 14.57
CA ALA A 122 3.30 -5.00 15.16
C ALA A 122 2.63 -5.08 16.54
N HIS A 123 3.22 -4.43 17.53
CA HIS A 123 2.41 -3.76 18.53
C HIS A 123 1.42 -2.90 17.75
N ARG A 124 0.16 -3.38 17.58
CA ARG A 124 -0.88 -2.81 16.72
C ARG A 124 -0.84 -1.28 16.83
N PRO A 125 -0.27 -0.54 15.87
CA PRO A 125 -0.42 0.89 15.88
C PRO A 125 -1.93 1.12 15.83
N LYS A 126 -2.44 1.99 16.67
CA LYS A 126 -3.85 2.37 16.61
C LYS A 126 -4.11 2.89 15.21
N LEU A 127 -4.79 2.09 14.39
CA LEU A 127 -5.05 2.45 12.98
C LEU A 127 -5.84 3.75 12.91
N PRO A 128 -5.63 4.57 11.88
CA PRO A 128 -6.50 5.70 11.60
C PRO A 128 -7.96 5.23 11.45
N HIS A 129 -8.89 6.02 11.94
CA HIS A 129 -10.32 5.70 11.86
C HIS A 129 -10.85 5.70 10.40
N ASN A 130 -10.16 6.42 9.52
CA ASN A 130 -10.44 6.54 8.09
C ASN A 130 -9.62 5.59 7.21
N LEU A 131 -8.88 4.64 7.82
CA LEU A 131 -8.17 3.57 7.13
C LEU A 131 -8.97 2.27 7.22
N THR A 132 -9.34 1.73 6.08
CA THR A 132 -9.91 0.38 5.96
C THR A 132 -8.85 -0.55 5.42
N LEU A 133 -8.49 -1.59 6.18
CA LEU A 133 -7.62 -2.67 5.70
C LEU A 133 -8.43 -3.68 4.91
N TYR A 134 -7.82 -4.24 3.87
CA TYR A 134 -8.40 -5.33 3.10
C TYR A 134 -7.88 -6.66 3.62
N GLU A 135 -8.79 -7.52 4.04
CA GLU A 135 -8.46 -8.88 4.47
C GLU A 135 -8.43 -9.78 3.23
N THR A 136 -7.37 -10.58 3.09
CA THR A 136 -7.41 -11.68 2.14
C THR A 136 -8.35 -12.75 2.68
N PRO A 137 -9.28 -13.26 1.87
CA PRO A 137 -10.09 -14.41 2.28
C PRO A 137 -9.17 -15.55 2.71
N ASP A 138 -9.46 -16.20 3.85
CA ASP A 138 -8.76 -17.39 4.31
C ASP A 138 -8.85 -18.48 3.23
N GLU A 139 -7.79 -18.63 2.46
CA GLU A 139 -7.63 -19.83 1.65
C GLU A 139 -7.23 -20.97 2.60
N PRO A 140 -7.96 -22.11 2.63
CA PRO A 140 -7.56 -23.23 3.46
C PRO A 140 -6.14 -23.63 3.05
N ALA A 141 -5.21 -23.56 4.01
CA ALA A 141 -3.82 -23.91 3.81
C ALA A 141 -3.71 -25.37 3.38
N ILE A 142 -3.56 -25.60 2.08
CA ILE A 142 -3.05 -26.87 1.57
C ILE A 142 -1.53 -26.66 1.45
N PRO A 143 -0.70 -27.25 2.31
CA PRO A 143 0.74 -27.15 2.18
C PRO A 143 1.17 -28.00 0.98
N GLU A 144 1.50 -27.36 -0.13
CA GLU A 144 2.22 -28.00 -1.24
C GLU A 144 3.65 -28.32 -0.77
N PRO A 145 4.09 -29.58 -0.82
CA PRO A 145 5.45 -29.93 -0.48
C PRO A 145 6.39 -29.48 -1.60
N GLY A 146 7.23 -28.48 -1.33
CA GLY A 146 8.34 -28.09 -2.22
C GLY A 146 8.31 -26.69 -2.80
N PHE A 147 7.43 -25.81 -2.36
CA PHE A 147 7.44 -24.42 -2.81
C PHE A 147 8.59 -23.65 -2.15
N ILE A 148 9.63 -23.33 -2.92
CA ILE A 148 10.64 -22.33 -2.55
C ILE A 148 10.06 -20.98 -2.96
N PRO A 149 9.74 -20.07 -2.03
CA PRO A 149 9.18 -18.77 -2.40
C PRO A 149 10.22 -17.98 -3.18
N SER A 150 9.96 -17.75 -4.45
CA SER A 150 10.67 -16.73 -5.21
C SER A 150 10.43 -15.37 -4.55
N LYS A 151 11.45 -14.51 -4.59
CA LYS A 151 11.43 -13.20 -3.94
C LYS A 151 10.09 -12.48 -4.12
N ARG A 152 9.39 -12.30 -3.00
CA ARG A 152 8.38 -11.27 -2.77
C ARG A 152 7.01 -11.44 -3.45
N SER A 153 6.26 -12.47 -3.14
CA SER A 153 4.82 -12.40 -3.35
C SER A 153 4.20 -11.53 -2.25
N PHE A 154 3.54 -10.45 -2.63
CA PHE A 154 2.71 -9.58 -1.77
C PHE A 154 1.74 -10.42 -0.93
N ARG A 155 1.09 -11.39 -1.57
CA ARG A 155 0.11 -12.31 -0.97
C ARG A 155 0.68 -13.05 0.25
N THR A 156 1.87 -13.64 0.13
CA THR A 156 2.52 -14.36 1.25
C THR A 156 2.85 -13.46 2.44
N ARG A 157 3.17 -12.19 2.20
CA ARG A 157 3.52 -11.23 3.25
C ARG A 157 2.26 -10.74 3.99
N LEU A 158 1.19 -10.50 3.26
CA LEU A 158 -0.10 -10.08 3.81
C LEU A 158 -0.75 -11.21 4.62
N GLU A 159 -0.76 -12.44 4.11
CA GLU A 159 -1.30 -13.62 4.79
C GLU A 159 -0.59 -13.87 6.14
N HIS A 160 0.73 -13.74 6.16
CA HIS A 160 1.50 -13.89 7.39
C HIS A 160 1.15 -12.83 8.45
N TRP A 161 0.98 -11.59 8.02
CA TRP A 161 0.59 -10.48 8.87
C TRP A 161 -0.84 -10.64 9.42
N ILE A 162 -1.81 -11.02 8.58
CA ILE A 162 -3.21 -11.22 8.96
C ILE A 162 -3.35 -12.43 9.92
N SER A 163 -2.70 -13.55 9.62
CA SER A 163 -2.74 -14.75 10.47
C SER A 163 -2.19 -14.52 11.87
N ALA A 164 -1.20 -13.61 12.01
CA ALA A 164 -0.68 -13.20 13.29
C ALA A 164 -1.69 -12.39 14.11
N HIS A 165 -2.57 -11.62 13.42
CA HIS A 165 -3.54 -10.74 14.08
C HIS A 165 -4.80 -11.47 14.54
N HIS A 166 -5.25 -12.54 13.87
CA HIS A 166 -6.41 -13.32 14.27
C HIS A 166 -6.18 -14.17 15.54
N ARG A 167 -4.94 -14.61 15.81
CA ARG A 167 -4.62 -15.43 16.99
C ARG A 167 -4.66 -14.68 18.33
N LEU A 168 -4.74 -13.37 18.33
CA LEU A 168 -4.77 -12.55 19.55
C LEU A 168 -6.17 -12.03 19.92
N ALA A 169 -7.21 -12.40 19.17
CA ALA A 169 -8.60 -11.99 19.40
C ALA A 169 -9.50 -13.10 19.99
N SER A 170 -8.89 -14.22 20.44
CA SER A 170 -9.58 -15.33 21.13
C SER A 170 -9.18 -15.37 22.59
#